data_5ed7dda45b5de9b7331f0990abe354b1
#
_entry.id   5ed7dda45b5de9b7331f0990abe354b1
#
_cell.length_a   1.000
_cell.length_b   1.000
_cell.length_c   1.000
_cell.angle_alpha   90.00
_cell.angle_beta   90.00
_cell.angle_gamma   90.00
#
_symmetry.space_group_name_H-M   'P 1'
#
loop_
_entity.id
_entity.type
_entity.pdbx_description
1 polymer ?
#
loop_
_entity_poly.entity_id
_entity_poly.type
_entity_poly.pdbx_seq_one_letter_code
_entity_poly.pdbx_strand_id
1 'polypeptide(L)'
;MSTAFGERIRQIVSSEGARLRLVPENTASRKPAAETWCKKEVLGHLVDSAANNHQRFVRALLADELLFPAYVQNEWVRAQEYAGESWEGILDLWSALNRHLAHLVDRIPAAKLSMQCRIGENPPMTLEALIGDYIRHLVHHLAQIEAGGA
;
A
#
# COMPACT_ATOMS: atom_id res chain seq x y z
N MET A 1 -11.11 -18.73 -4.19
CA MET A 1 -12.15 -18.25 -3.28
C MET A 1 -11.73 -16.91 -2.71
N SER A 2 -12.64 -15.96 -2.66
CA SER A 2 -12.36 -14.62 -2.12
C SER A 2 -12.35 -14.65 -0.60
N THR A 3 -11.39 -13.96 0.01
CA THR A 3 -11.33 -13.79 1.47
C THR A 3 -11.86 -12.40 1.84
N ALA A 4 -12.18 -12.21 3.12
CA ALA A 4 -12.61 -10.90 3.63
C ALA A 4 -11.54 -9.83 3.36
N PHE A 5 -10.26 -10.15 3.51
CA PHE A 5 -9.15 -9.23 3.23
C PHE A 5 -9.05 -8.89 1.75
N GLY A 6 -9.06 -9.90 0.89
CA GLY A 6 -8.98 -9.68 -0.57
C GLY A 6 -10.16 -8.88 -1.08
N GLU A 7 -11.36 -9.17 -0.59
CA GLU A 7 -12.56 -8.42 -0.95
C GLU A 7 -12.47 -6.96 -0.50
N ARG A 8 -11.96 -6.73 0.70
CA ARG A 8 -11.78 -5.37 1.21
C ARG A 8 -10.81 -4.56 0.35
N ILE A 9 -9.69 -5.16 -0.04
CA ILE A 9 -8.72 -4.50 -0.93
C ILE A 9 -9.38 -4.16 -2.28
N ARG A 10 -10.13 -5.08 -2.86
CA ARG A 10 -10.83 -4.83 -4.14
C ARG A 10 -11.84 -3.69 -4.03
N GLN A 11 -12.61 -3.62 -2.95
CA GLN A 11 -13.56 -2.55 -2.69
C GLN A 11 -12.85 -1.19 -2.60
N ILE A 12 -11.72 -1.13 -1.89
CA ILE A 12 -10.91 0.09 -1.77
C ILE A 12 -10.42 0.54 -3.15
N VAL A 13 -9.84 -0.36 -3.93
CA VAL A 13 -9.34 -0.03 -5.27
C VAL A 13 -10.47 0.50 -6.15
N SER A 14 -11.63 -0.12 -6.10
CA SER A 14 -12.77 0.26 -6.92
C SER A 14 -13.31 1.64 -6.52
N SER A 15 -13.62 1.84 -5.24
CA SER A 15 -14.23 3.08 -4.77
C SER A 15 -13.26 4.25 -4.74
N GLU A 16 -12.07 4.06 -4.17
CA GLU A 16 -11.08 5.12 -4.08
C GLU A 16 -10.41 5.40 -5.42
N GLY A 17 -10.19 4.36 -6.23
CA GLY A 17 -9.65 4.54 -7.59
C GLY A 17 -10.53 5.45 -8.44
N ALA A 18 -11.85 5.29 -8.39
CA ALA A 18 -12.79 6.14 -9.11
C ALA A 18 -12.69 7.61 -8.66
N ARG A 19 -12.57 7.83 -7.35
CA ARG A 19 -12.43 9.19 -6.78
C ARG A 19 -11.08 9.83 -7.13
N LEU A 20 -10.01 9.08 -7.03
CA LEU A 20 -8.66 9.57 -7.32
C LEU A 20 -8.48 9.96 -8.79
N ARG A 21 -9.17 9.27 -9.70
CA ARG A 21 -9.11 9.62 -11.13
C ARG A 21 -9.72 10.97 -11.45
N LEU A 22 -10.56 11.50 -10.57
CA LEU A 22 -11.15 12.84 -10.74
C LEU A 22 -10.20 13.96 -10.29
N VAL A 23 -9.11 13.64 -9.61
CA VAL A 23 -8.12 14.64 -9.17
C VAL A 23 -7.31 15.13 -10.36
N PRO A 24 -7.30 16.46 -10.66
CA PRO A 24 -6.51 16.98 -11.75
C PRO A 24 -5.00 16.85 -11.50
N GLU A 25 -4.23 16.73 -12.57
CA GLU A 25 -2.76 16.58 -12.52
C GLU A 25 -2.08 17.71 -11.71
N ASN A 26 -2.48 18.94 -11.93
CA ASN A 26 -1.89 20.09 -11.22
C ASN A 26 -2.23 20.07 -9.72
N THR A 27 -3.42 19.59 -9.35
CA THR A 27 -3.81 19.43 -7.94
C THR A 27 -2.96 18.32 -7.29
N ALA A 28 -2.77 17.21 -8.00
CA ALA A 28 -1.97 16.09 -7.50
C ALA A 28 -0.51 16.44 -7.28
N SER A 29 0.01 17.41 -8.04
CA SER A 29 1.41 17.87 -7.96
C SER A 29 1.65 18.94 -6.91
N ARG A 30 0.60 19.57 -6.38
CA ARG A 30 0.72 20.71 -5.47
C ARG A 30 1.10 20.26 -4.06
N LYS A 31 2.16 20.84 -3.51
CA LYS A 31 2.54 20.60 -2.10
C LYS A 31 1.73 21.52 -1.20
N PRO A 32 1.07 20.98 -0.15
CA PRO A 32 0.38 21.82 0.84
C PRO A 32 1.32 22.75 1.60
N ALA A 33 2.56 22.30 1.84
CA ALA A 33 3.64 23.05 2.45
C ALA A 33 4.99 22.51 1.97
N ALA A 34 6.07 23.25 2.20
CA ALA A 34 7.40 22.92 1.64
C ALA A 34 7.90 21.52 2.03
N GLU A 35 7.65 21.09 3.26
CA GLU A 35 8.14 19.81 3.79
C GLU A 35 7.09 18.71 3.80
N THR A 36 5.91 18.93 3.21
CA THR A 36 4.84 17.95 3.16
C THR A 36 4.76 17.31 1.78
N TRP A 37 4.30 16.06 1.74
CA TRP A 37 4.09 15.36 0.49
C TRP A 37 2.90 15.93 -0.29
N CYS A 38 3.04 16.03 -1.60
CA CYS A 38 1.90 16.23 -2.49
C CYS A 38 1.14 14.89 -2.65
N LYS A 39 -0.03 14.93 -3.28
CA LYS A 39 -0.85 13.72 -3.47
C LYS A 39 -0.11 12.62 -4.24
N LYS A 40 0.71 12.99 -5.23
CA LYS A 40 1.55 12.03 -5.97
C LYS A 40 2.52 11.29 -5.06
N GLU A 41 3.12 11.99 -4.12
CA GLU A 41 4.06 11.41 -3.17
C GLU A 41 3.36 10.51 -2.15
N VAL A 42 2.17 10.90 -1.69
CA VAL A 42 1.37 10.05 -0.80
C VAL A 42 0.95 8.77 -1.52
N LEU A 43 0.46 8.87 -2.76
CA LEU A 43 0.07 7.69 -3.54
C LEU A 43 1.28 6.83 -3.88
N GLY A 44 2.42 7.45 -4.19
CA GLY A 44 3.68 6.75 -4.40
C GLY A 44 4.14 5.98 -3.16
N HIS A 45 3.99 6.58 -1.98
CA HIS A 45 4.22 5.88 -0.72
C HIS A 45 3.31 4.65 -0.58
N LEU A 46 2.07 4.73 -1.03
CA LEU A 46 1.16 3.58 -1.05
C LEU A 46 1.58 2.52 -2.07
N VAL A 47 2.16 2.91 -3.19
CA VAL A 47 2.79 1.97 -4.15
C VAL A 47 3.95 1.25 -3.46
N ASP A 48 4.81 1.97 -2.74
CA ASP A 48 5.95 1.39 -2.02
C ASP A 48 5.47 0.40 -0.95
N SER A 49 4.43 0.76 -0.22
CA SER A 49 3.81 -0.13 0.78
C SER A 49 3.28 -1.40 0.13
N ALA A 50 2.60 -1.29 -1.00
CA ALA A 50 2.09 -2.44 -1.73
C ALA A 50 3.24 -3.33 -2.25
N ALA A 51 4.30 -2.74 -2.78
CA ALA A 51 5.47 -3.48 -3.28
C ALA A 51 6.18 -4.25 -2.15
N ASN A 52 6.39 -3.61 -1.00
CA ASN A 52 7.02 -4.25 0.15
C ASN A 52 6.12 -5.36 0.72
N ASN A 53 4.82 -5.13 0.83
CA ASN A 53 3.89 -6.13 1.33
C ASN A 53 3.67 -7.28 0.33
N HIS A 54 3.77 -7.03 -0.95
CA HIS A 54 3.82 -8.08 -1.96
C HIS A 54 4.96 -9.07 -1.67
N GLN A 55 6.17 -8.55 -1.46
CA GLN A 55 7.32 -9.36 -1.09
C GLN A 55 7.10 -10.13 0.21
N ARG A 56 6.56 -9.46 1.22
CA ARG A 56 6.27 -10.08 2.53
C ARG A 56 5.31 -11.26 2.39
N PHE A 57 4.20 -11.05 1.69
CA PHE A 57 3.16 -12.08 1.55
C PHE A 57 3.63 -13.27 0.71
N VAL A 58 4.35 -13.04 -0.38
CA VAL A 58 4.93 -14.12 -1.18
C VAL A 58 5.92 -14.94 -0.35
N ARG A 59 6.82 -14.26 0.38
CA ARG A 59 7.81 -14.93 1.23
C ARG A 59 7.16 -15.72 2.36
N ALA A 60 6.08 -15.18 2.94
CA ALA A 60 5.32 -15.87 3.97
C ALA A 60 4.69 -17.17 3.46
N LEU A 61 4.24 -17.18 2.21
CA LEU A 61 3.71 -18.40 1.59
C LEU A 61 4.76 -19.51 1.43
N LEU A 62 6.03 -19.12 1.31
CA LEU A 62 7.14 -20.03 1.02
C LEU A 62 7.95 -20.43 2.26
N ALA A 63 7.60 -19.92 3.45
CA ALA A 63 8.37 -20.13 4.67
C ALA A 63 7.46 -20.43 5.86
N ASP A 64 8.06 -20.84 6.99
CA ASP A 64 7.34 -21.09 8.23
C ASP A 64 7.30 -19.87 9.14
N GLU A 65 8.22 -18.94 8.93
CA GLU A 65 8.21 -17.62 9.56
C GLU A 65 8.69 -16.58 8.55
N LEU A 66 8.29 -15.33 8.75
CA LEU A 66 8.72 -14.23 7.91
C LEU A 66 9.71 -13.33 8.66
N LEU A 67 10.89 -13.14 8.07
CA LEU A 67 11.86 -12.13 8.47
C LEU A 67 12.05 -11.20 7.27
N PHE A 68 11.73 -9.92 7.43
CA PHE A 68 11.79 -8.96 6.34
C PHE A 68 12.24 -7.60 6.85
N PRO A 69 13.10 -6.87 6.12
CA PRO A 69 13.57 -5.56 6.58
C PRO A 69 12.45 -4.52 6.56
N ALA A 70 12.52 -3.56 7.48
CA ALA A 70 11.76 -2.33 7.39
C ALA A 70 12.40 -1.42 6.32
N TYR A 71 11.69 -0.38 5.91
CA TYR A 71 12.21 0.61 4.98
C TYR A 71 11.90 2.02 5.46
N VAL A 72 12.77 2.97 5.10
CA VAL A 72 12.59 4.37 5.47
C VAL A 72 11.74 5.05 4.40
N GLN A 73 10.48 5.28 4.72
CA GLN A 73 9.47 5.71 3.74
C GLN A 73 9.84 7.02 3.03
N ASN A 74 10.38 8.00 3.76
CA ASN A 74 10.74 9.30 3.16
C ASN A 74 11.89 9.15 2.16
N GLU A 75 12.85 8.29 2.44
CA GLU A 75 13.96 8.03 1.52
C GLU A 75 13.49 7.32 0.26
N TRP A 76 12.56 6.38 0.39
CA TRP A 76 11.97 5.68 -0.73
C TRP A 76 11.21 6.62 -1.67
N VAL A 77 10.37 7.47 -1.11
CA VAL A 77 9.60 8.45 -1.89
C VAL A 77 10.54 9.43 -2.59
N ARG A 78 11.56 9.93 -1.86
CA ARG A 78 12.54 10.87 -2.41
C ARG A 78 13.34 10.25 -3.56
N ALA A 79 13.80 9.01 -3.38
CA ALA A 79 14.62 8.33 -4.38
C ALA A 79 13.90 8.11 -5.71
N GLN A 80 12.57 7.97 -5.69
CA GLN A 80 11.78 7.66 -6.87
C GLN A 80 11.20 8.90 -7.56
N GLU A 81 11.29 10.06 -6.92
CA GLU A 81 10.83 11.34 -7.50
C GLU A 81 9.41 11.27 -8.05
N TYR A 82 8.47 10.73 -7.26
CA TYR A 82 7.08 10.56 -7.68
C TYR A 82 6.42 11.86 -8.16
N ALA A 83 6.85 13.01 -7.67
CA ALA A 83 6.32 14.29 -8.11
C ALA A 83 6.56 14.54 -9.61
N GLY A 84 7.58 13.92 -10.20
CA GLY A 84 7.89 14.00 -11.62
C GLY A 84 7.16 13.00 -12.50
N GLU A 85 6.41 12.07 -11.90
CA GLU A 85 5.64 11.06 -12.63
C GLU A 85 4.20 11.55 -12.84
N SER A 86 3.50 11.06 -13.88
CA SER A 86 2.11 11.44 -14.10
C SER A 86 1.21 10.85 -13.01
N TRP A 87 0.19 11.62 -12.59
CA TRP A 87 -0.81 11.14 -11.63
C TRP A 87 -1.48 9.86 -12.11
N GLU A 88 -1.88 9.84 -13.39
CA GLU A 88 -2.53 8.67 -13.99
C GLU A 88 -1.60 7.44 -13.95
N GLY A 89 -0.31 7.63 -14.25
CA GLY A 89 0.67 6.53 -14.21
C GLY A 89 0.83 5.94 -12.83
N ILE A 90 0.96 6.77 -11.80
CA ILE A 90 1.05 6.31 -10.41
C ILE A 90 -0.23 5.59 -10.01
N LEU A 91 -1.39 6.14 -10.39
CA LEU A 91 -2.69 5.57 -10.06
C LEU A 91 -2.92 4.20 -10.73
N ASP A 92 -2.50 4.06 -11.99
CA ASP A 92 -2.58 2.78 -12.70
C ASP A 92 -1.71 1.72 -12.03
N LEU A 93 -0.49 2.08 -11.64
CA LEU A 93 0.42 1.18 -10.93
C LEU A 93 -0.17 0.77 -9.57
N TRP A 94 -0.64 1.75 -8.78
CA TRP A 94 -1.28 1.50 -7.50
C TRP A 94 -2.47 0.55 -7.64
N SER A 95 -3.33 0.81 -8.61
CA SER A 95 -4.55 0.01 -8.84
C SER A 95 -4.20 -1.43 -9.23
N ALA A 96 -3.31 -1.61 -10.19
CA ALA A 96 -2.92 -2.92 -10.69
C ALA A 96 -2.24 -3.76 -9.60
N LEU A 97 -1.33 -3.14 -8.84
CA LEU A 97 -0.59 -3.82 -7.78
C LEU A 97 -1.51 -4.25 -6.64
N ASN A 98 -2.46 -3.40 -6.24
CA ASN A 98 -3.42 -3.76 -5.19
C ASN A 98 -4.42 -4.82 -5.63
N ARG A 99 -4.84 -4.83 -6.90
CA ARG A 99 -5.66 -5.94 -7.42
C ARG A 99 -4.90 -7.26 -7.35
N HIS A 100 -3.63 -7.24 -7.68
CA HIS A 100 -2.78 -8.42 -7.56
C HIS A 100 -2.60 -8.84 -6.11
N LEU A 101 -2.41 -7.88 -5.19
CA LEU A 101 -2.33 -8.18 -3.75
C LEU A 101 -3.61 -8.85 -3.24
N ALA A 102 -4.78 -8.37 -3.68
CA ALA A 102 -6.05 -8.98 -3.30
C ALA A 102 -6.11 -10.45 -3.74
N HIS A 103 -5.68 -10.74 -4.98
CA HIS A 103 -5.60 -12.10 -5.48
C HIS A 103 -4.62 -12.95 -4.65
N LEU A 104 -3.45 -12.40 -4.34
CA LEU A 104 -2.43 -13.09 -3.54
C LEU A 104 -2.93 -13.42 -2.13
N VAL A 105 -3.57 -12.44 -1.47
CA VAL A 105 -4.12 -12.61 -0.12
C VAL A 105 -5.19 -13.71 -0.10
N ASP A 106 -6.00 -13.80 -1.15
CA ASP A 106 -7.00 -14.87 -1.28
C ASP A 106 -6.37 -16.28 -1.35
N ARG A 107 -5.09 -16.37 -1.71
CA ARG A 107 -4.37 -17.65 -1.81
C ARG A 107 -3.66 -18.07 -0.52
N ILE A 108 -3.63 -17.20 0.48
CA ILE A 108 -2.98 -17.53 1.75
C ILE A 108 -3.83 -18.54 2.50
N PRO A 109 -3.30 -19.76 2.78
CA PRO A 109 -4.05 -20.75 3.54
C PRO A 109 -4.34 -20.25 4.96
N ALA A 110 -5.52 -20.59 5.47
CA ALA A 110 -5.92 -20.19 6.82
C ALA A 110 -4.89 -20.63 7.89
N ALA A 111 -4.26 -21.79 7.69
CA ALA A 111 -3.23 -22.29 8.60
C ALA A 111 -1.99 -21.38 8.69
N LYS A 112 -1.74 -20.55 7.68
CA LYS A 112 -0.61 -19.61 7.67
C LYS A 112 -0.90 -18.29 8.38
N LEU A 113 -2.15 -17.96 8.63
CA LEU A 113 -2.53 -16.68 9.21
C LEU A 113 -1.94 -16.44 10.62
N SER A 114 -1.66 -17.50 11.35
CA SER A 114 -1.06 -17.40 12.71
C SER A 114 0.48 -17.41 12.69
N MET A 115 1.12 -17.53 11.52
CA MET A 115 2.58 -17.56 11.46
C MET A 115 3.19 -16.26 11.95
N GLN A 116 4.38 -16.33 12.53
CA GLN A 116 5.07 -15.16 13.08
C GLN A 116 5.81 -14.39 11.98
N CYS A 117 5.60 -13.09 11.97
CA CYS A 117 6.23 -12.16 11.04
C CYS A 117 7.01 -11.10 11.83
N ARG A 118 8.28 -10.96 11.52
CA ARG A 118 9.13 -9.91 12.11
C ARG A 118 9.60 -8.97 11.00
N ILE A 119 9.22 -7.71 11.14
CA ILE A 119 9.58 -6.66 10.18
C ILE A 119 10.60 -5.74 10.85
N GLY A 120 11.87 -5.82 10.41
CA GLY A 120 12.96 -5.06 11.02
C GLY A 120 13.10 -5.35 12.50
N GLU A 121 13.19 -4.30 13.30
CA GLU A 121 13.31 -4.38 14.75
C GLU A 121 11.97 -4.36 15.49
N ASN A 122 10.86 -4.32 14.74
CA ASN A 122 9.53 -4.28 15.35
C ASN A 122 9.20 -5.60 16.06
N PRO A 123 8.34 -5.57 17.11
CA PRO A 123 7.86 -6.79 17.74
C PRO A 123 7.20 -7.72 16.72
N PRO A 124 7.32 -9.05 16.88
CA PRO A 124 6.68 -9.99 15.99
C PRO A 124 5.16 -9.82 15.99
N MET A 125 4.53 -10.05 14.85
CA MET A 125 3.08 -10.09 14.71
C MET A 125 2.67 -11.29 13.87
N THR A 126 1.39 -11.66 13.90
CA THR A 126 0.89 -12.72 13.03
C THR A 126 0.77 -12.22 11.59
N LEU A 127 0.77 -13.15 10.64
CA LEU A 127 0.52 -12.79 9.23
C LEU A 127 -0.86 -12.12 9.07
N GLU A 128 -1.87 -12.60 9.80
CA GLU A 128 -3.19 -11.99 9.82
C GLU A 128 -3.12 -10.52 10.25
N ALA A 129 -2.40 -10.24 11.32
CA ALA A 129 -2.20 -8.86 11.81
C ALA A 129 -1.44 -8.01 10.80
N LEU A 130 -0.44 -8.58 10.13
CA LEU A 130 0.33 -7.88 9.09
C LEU A 130 -0.56 -7.47 7.90
N ILE A 131 -1.44 -8.37 7.45
CA ILE A 131 -2.40 -8.07 6.37
C ILE A 131 -3.38 -6.98 6.84
N GLY A 132 -3.90 -7.07 8.06
CA GLY A 132 -4.77 -6.06 8.63
C GLY A 132 -4.10 -4.69 8.73
N ASP A 133 -2.83 -4.65 9.14
CA ASP A 133 -2.04 -3.42 9.21
C ASP A 133 -1.85 -2.80 7.83
N TYR A 134 -1.59 -3.62 6.83
CA TYR A 134 -1.50 -3.15 5.44
C TYR A 134 -2.76 -2.39 5.03
N ILE A 135 -3.92 -2.99 5.28
CA ILE A 135 -5.21 -2.38 4.91
C ILE A 135 -5.47 -1.09 5.70
N ARG A 136 -5.20 -1.10 7.01
CA ARG A 136 -5.37 0.12 7.85
C ARG A 136 -4.48 1.26 7.36
N HIS A 137 -3.22 0.97 7.04
CA HIS A 137 -2.27 1.93 6.49
C HIS A 137 -2.75 2.50 5.16
N LEU A 138 -3.26 1.63 4.29
CA LEU A 138 -3.82 2.00 3.00
C LEU A 138 -4.99 3.00 3.17
N VAL A 139 -5.96 2.67 4.00
CA VAL A 139 -7.12 3.51 4.28
C VAL A 139 -6.70 4.84 4.89
N HIS A 140 -5.75 4.84 5.83
CA HIS A 140 -5.24 6.04 6.49
C HIS A 140 -4.67 7.05 5.49
N HIS A 141 -3.80 6.60 4.59
CA HIS A 141 -3.17 7.49 3.61
C HIS A 141 -4.10 7.90 2.48
N LEU A 142 -5.06 7.06 2.10
CA LEU A 142 -6.10 7.48 1.14
C LEU A 142 -6.95 8.61 1.72
N ALA A 143 -7.29 8.54 3.01
CA ALA A 143 -7.98 9.64 3.70
C ALA A 143 -7.12 10.91 3.76
N GLN A 144 -5.80 10.76 3.91
CA GLN A 144 -4.86 11.90 3.87
C GLN A 144 -4.87 12.58 2.50
N ILE A 145 -4.89 11.81 1.41
CA ILE A 145 -4.97 12.36 0.05
C ILE A 145 -6.25 13.18 -0.11
N GLU A 146 -7.37 12.67 0.36
CA GLU A 146 -8.66 13.35 0.30
C GLU A 146 -8.68 14.63 1.13
N ALA A 147 -8.21 14.56 2.38
CA ALA A 147 -8.21 15.69 3.31
C ALA A 147 -7.25 16.81 2.90
N GLY A 148 -6.08 16.47 2.32
CA GLY A 148 -5.10 17.43 1.83
C GLY A 148 -5.46 18.06 0.50
N GLY A 149 -6.70 17.92 0.06
CA GLY A 149 -7.17 18.28 -1.25
C GLY A 149 -7.48 19.75 -1.48
N ALA A 150 -6.80 20.64 -0.86
CA ALA A 150 -7.02 22.06 -1.11
C ALA A 150 -6.82 22.42 -2.60
#